data_0e78af5e94d5c52d5cca732a510cc611
#
_entry.id   0e78af5e94d5c52d5cca732a510cc611
#
_cell.length_a   1.000
_cell.length_b   1.000
_cell.length_c   1.000
_cell.angle_alpha   90.00
_cell.angle_beta   90.00
_cell.angle_gamma   90.00
#
_symmetry.space_group_name_H-M   'P 1'
#
loop_
_entity.id
_entity.type
_entity.pdbx_description
1 polymer ?
#
loop_
_entity_poly.entity_id
_entity_poly.type
_entity_poly.pdbx_seq_one_letter_code
_entity_poly.pdbx_strand_id
1 'polypeptide(L)'
;EEGKFDVEELTNFVKTYIPSKTEWIGIKNRIVVENERVKLLTRISVDINITTHEVSFSLPDFGLGNKETIIDSNVWDDCKDELVKAKETWGVVELGYRYPEGKIKGKIKLISFQNFCPYEIDLDYYKDVRKEFSIHEWIDVLLGAIDYNASGYENEHQKLAMLTRLLPFVEKRLNLIELAPKGTGKSYLFGG
;
A
#
# COMPACT_ATOMS: atom_id res chain seq x y z
N GLU A 1 -5.29 25.67 9.96
CA GLU A 1 -5.03 25.19 11.33
C GLU A 1 -4.07 24.01 11.23
N GLU A 2 -2.82 24.21 11.65
CA GLU A 2 -1.85 23.13 11.78
C GLU A 2 -2.38 22.17 12.84
N GLY A 3 -2.88 21.01 12.42
CA GLY A 3 -3.29 19.94 13.29
C GLY A 3 -2.07 19.47 14.09
N LYS A 4 -2.04 19.75 15.38
CA LYS A 4 -1.10 19.10 16.29
C LYS A 4 -1.46 17.62 16.29
N PHE A 5 -0.64 16.80 15.65
CA PHE A 5 -0.71 15.35 15.80
C PHE A 5 -0.45 15.01 17.26
N ASP A 6 -1.41 14.35 17.88
CA ASP A 6 -1.20 13.77 19.21
C ASP A 6 -0.28 12.55 19.04
N VAL A 7 0.96 12.71 19.47
CA VAL A 7 2.00 11.67 19.37
C VAL A 7 1.59 10.42 20.16
N GLU A 8 0.84 10.58 21.23
CA GLU A 8 0.36 9.47 22.05
C GLU A 8 -0.74 8.68 21.31
N GLU A 9 -1.68 9.37 20.67
CA GLU A 9 -2.73 8.76 19.85
C GLU A 9 -2.14 8.02 18.65
N LEU A 10 -1.18 8.63 17.96
CA LEU A 10 -0.48 7.99 16.85
C LEU A 10 0.32 6.75 17.30
N THR A 11 0.99 6.84 18.45
CA THR A 11 1.75 5.71 19.01
C THR A 11 0.82 4.55 19.36
N ASN A 12 -0.35 4.84 19.94
CA ASN A 12 -1.34 3.83 20.27
C ASN A 12 -1.96 3.21 19.01
N PHE A 13 -2.23 4.02 17.98
CA PHE A 13 -2.68 3.52 16.67
C PHE A 13 -1.67 2.56 16.07
N VAL A 14 -0.40 2.95 15.99
CA VAL A 14 0.67 2.10 15.44
C VAL A 14 0.78 0.79 16.20
N LYS A 15 0.82 0.82 17.54
CA LYS A 15 0.89 -0.39 18.35
C LYS A 15 -0.32 -1.31 18.18
N THR A 16 -1.50 -0.74 17.93
CA THR A 16 -2.72 -1.52 17.81
C THR A 16 -2.87 -2.16 16.43
N TYR A 17 -2.57 -1.41 15.36
CA TYR A 17 -2.87 -1.83 13.98
C TYR A 17 -1.64 -2.27 13.19
N ILE A 18 -0.43 -1.87 13.59
CA ILE A 18 0.83 -2.20 12.91
C ILE A 18 1.83 -2.80 13.92
N PRO A 19 1.48 -3.94 14.53
CA PRO A 19 2.38 -4.58 15.50
C PRO A 19 3.66 -5.09 14.82
N SER A 20 4.72 -5.19 15.59
CA SER A 20 5.97 -5.76 15.11
C SER A 20 5.85 -7.27 14.90
N LYS A 21 6.73 -7.83 14.06
CA LYS A 21 6.79 -9.28 13.82
C LYS A 21 6.99 -10.10 15.10
N THR A 22 7.65 -9.54 16.11
CA THR A 22 7.91 -10.20 17.40
C THR A 22 6.63 -10.32 18.25
N GLU A 23 5.63 -9.46 18.03
CA GLU A 23 4.35 -9.49 18.73
C GLU A 23 3.36 -10.47 18.13
N TRP A 24 3.70 -11.06 16.97
CA TRP A 24 2.81 -11.96 16.23
C TRP A 24 2.38 -13.18 17.04
N ILE A 25 3.24 -13.73 17.91
CA ILE A 25 2.88 -14.86 18.77
C ILE A 25 1.74 -14.49 19.71
N GLY A 26 1.78 -13.30 20.31
CA GLY A 26 0.70 -12.78 21.15
C GLY A 26 -0.60 -12.58 20.38
N ILE A 27 -0.51 -12.06 19.16
CA ILE A 27 -1.67 -11.89 18.28
C ILE A 27 -2.28 -13.24 17.88
N LYS A 28 -1.46 -14.23 17.53
CA LYS A 28 -1.93 -15.62 17.29
C LYS A 28 -2.68 -16.18 18.50
N ASN A 29 -2.17 -15.96 19.71
CA ASN A 29 -2.82 -16.42 20.94
C ASN A 29 -4.21 -15.80 21.09
N ARG A 30 -4.32 -14.48 20.92
CA ARG A 30 -5.62 -13.78 20.97
C ARG A 30 -6.62 -14.32 19.95
N ILE A 31 -6.17 -14.56 18.71
CA ILE A 31 -7.04 -15.05 17.64
C ILE A 31 -7.46 -16.51 17.88
N VAL A 32 -6.49 -17.40 18.20
CA VAL A 32 -6.70 -18.84 18.18
C VAL A 32 -7.20 -19.37 19.53
N VAL A 33 -6.66 -18.88 20.63
CA VAL A 33 -6.95 -19.36 21.98
C VAL A 33 -8.07 -18.54 22.65
N GLU A 34 -7.99 -17.22 22.54
CA GLU A 34 -8.95 -16.31 23.17
C GLU A 34 -10.15 -16.01 22.26
N ASN A 35 -10.11 -16.49 20.99
CA ASN A 35 -11.15 -16.30 19.98
C ASN A 35 -11.51 -14.83 19.72
N GLU A 36 -10.53 -13.96 19.83
CA GLU A 36 -10.70 -12.55 19.54
C GLU A 36 -10.64 -12.27 18.03
N ARG A 37 -11.34 -11.23 17.60
CA ARG A 37 -11.17 -10.64 16.28
C ARG A 37 -10.11 -9.56 16.37
N VAL A 38 -9.14 -9.63 15.48
CA VAL A 38 -8.02 -8.69 15.46
C VAL A 38 -7.98 -7.96 14.12
N LYS A 39 -7.86 -6.64 14.16
CA LYS A 39 -7.67 -5.80 12.97
C LYS A 39 -6.20 -5.39 12.87
N LEU A 40 -5.63 -5.55 11.68
CA LEU A 40 -4.24 -5.21 11.39
C LEU A 40 -4.14 -4.47 10.06
N LEU A 41 -3.30 -3.47 10.01
CA LEU A 41 -2.87 -2.83 8.76
C LEU A 41 -1.59 -3.52 8.30
N THR A 42 -1.66 -4.27 7.20
CA THR A 42 -0.55 -5.11 6.73
C THR A 42 -0.69 -5.43 5.25
N ARG A 43 0.37 -6.01 4.70
CA ARG A 43 0.33 -6.62 3.37
C ARG A 43 -0.35 -7.97 3.43
N ILE A 44 -1.20 -8.22 2.46
CA ILE A 44 -1.85 -9.51 2.24
C ILE A 44 -1.56 -10.01 0.82
N SER A 45 -1.29 -11.28 0.69
CA SER A 45 -1.16 -11.98 -0.59
C SER A 45 -2.12 -13.17 -0.60
N VAL A 46 -2.79 -13.40 -1.72
CA VAL A 46 -3.79 -14.45 -1.86
C VAL A 46 -3.26 -15.61 -2.70
N ASP A 47 -3.65 -16.81 -2.35
CA ASP A 47 -3.37 -18.04 -3.09
C ASP A 47 -4.65 -18.83 -3.30
N ILE A 48 -4.85 -19.31 -4.53
CA ILE A 48 -6.04 -20.07 -4.93
C ILE A 48 -5.60 -21.50 -5.27
N ASN A 49 -6.06 -22.45 -4.48
CA ASN A 49 -5.81 -23.87 -4.76
C ASN A 49 -6.76 -24.38 -5.84
N ILE A 50 -6.21 -24.68 -7.01
CA ILE A 50 -6.98 -25.12 -8.17
C ILE A 50 -7.68 -26.48 -7.93
N THR A 51 -7.10 -27.35 -7.12
CA THR A 51 -7.61 -28.70 -6.87
C THR A 51 -8.77 -28.72 -5.86
N THR A 52 -8.64 -27.93 -4.79
CA THR A 52 -9.63 -27.91 -3.70
C THR A 52 -10.60 -26.75 -3.80
N HIS A 53 -10.35 -25.81 -4.72
CA HIS A 53 -11.07 -24.53 -4.84
C HIS A 53 -11.04 -23.68 -3.55
N GLU A 54 -10.12 -23.99 -2.64
CA GLU A 54 -9.93 -23.19 -1.43
C GLU A 54 -9.15 -21.93 -1.75
N VAL A 55 -9.60 -20.79 -1.22
CA VAL A 55 -8.88 -19.53 -1.23
C VAL A 55 -8.22 -19.34 0.13
N SER A 56 -6.94 -19.08 0.12
CA SER A 56 -6.13 -18.84 1.31
C SER A 56 -5.34 -17.55 1.16
N PHE A 57 -4.74 -17.07 2.24
CA PHE A 57 -3.93 -15.87 2.20
C PHE A 57 -2.65 -16.04 3.01
N SER A 58 -1.72 -15.14 2.81
CA SER A 58 -0.53 -15.01 3.63
C SER A 58 -0.34 -13.55 4.07
N LEU A 59 0.28 -13.37 5.23
CA LEU A 59 0.70 -12.07 5.74
C LEU A 59 2.23 -12.07 5.83
N PRO A 60 2.92 -11.58 4.78
CA PRO A 60 4.38 -11.66 4.70
C PRO A 60 5.09 -10.97 5.86
N ASP A 61 4.54 -9.85 6.35
CA ASP A 61 5.14 -9.07 7.43
C ASP A 61 5.21 -9.86 8.76
N PHE A 62 4.30 -10.80 8.96
CA PHE A 62 4.24 -11.65 10.15
C PHE A 62 4.76 -13.07 9.92
N GLY A 63 5.05 -13.44 8.67
CA GLY A 63 5.43 -14.82 8.32
C GLY A 63 4.28 -15.82 8.42
N LEU A 64 3.03 -15.36 8.38
CA LEU A 64 1.86 -16.23 8.32
C LEU A 64 1.69 -16.76 6.90
N GLY A 65 1.77 -18.07 6.72
CA GLY A 65 1.66 -18.73 5.42
C GLY A 65 0.24 -19.19 5.07
N ASN A 66 -0.03 -19.37 3.78
CA ASN A 66 -1.30 -19.78 3.21
C ASN A 66 -1.84 -21.14 3.73
N LYS A 67 -0.98 -22.01 4.25
CA LYS A 67 -1.40 -23.33 4.82
C LYS A 67 -2.21 -23.21 6.11
N GLU A 68 -2.00 -22.11 6.85
CA GLU A 68 -2.63 -21.87 8.15
C GLU A 68 -3.88 -20.97 8.04
N THR A 69 -4.24 -20.54 6.83
CA THR A 69 -5.25 -19.51 6.59
C THR A 69 -6.34 -19.96 5.64
N ILE A 70 -7.45 -19.23 5.63
CA ILE A 70 -8.57 -19.42 4.71
C ILE A 70 -9.33 -18.12 4.50
N ILE A 71 -9.94 -17.98 3.31
CA ILE A 71 -10.95 -16.98 3.01
C ILE A 71 -12.23 -17.72 2.65
N ASP A 72 -13.30 -17.46 3.39
CA ASP A 72 -14.60 -18.03 3.10
C ASP A 72 -15.20 -17.39 1.83
N SER A 73 -16.04 -18.12 1.08
CA SER A 73 -16.52 -17.70 -0.25
C SER A 73 -17.29 -16.37 -0.23
N ASN A 74 -18.06 -16.09 0.80
CA ASN A 74 -18.75 -14.82 0.95
C ASN A 74 -17.79 -13.64 1.09
N VAL A 75 -16.74 -13.77 1.92
CA VAL A 75 -15.71 -12.73 2.09
C VAL A 75 -14.88 -12.59 0.82
N TRP A 76 -14.61 -13.70 0.14
CA TRP A 76 -13.89 -13.67 -1.13
C TRP A 76 -14.64 -12.89 -2.21
N ASP A 77 -15.95 -13.13 -2.33
CA ASP A 77 -16.78 -12.41 -3.30
C ASP A 77 -16.80 -10.90 -3.09
N ASP A 78 -16.70 -10.46 -1.84
CA ASP A 78 -16.69 -9.04 -1.48
C ASP A 78 -15.34 -8.34 -1.79
N CYS A 79 -14.21 -9.06 -1.71
CA CYS A 79 -12.88 -8.44 -1.77
C CYS A 79 -11.98 -8.93 -2.91
N LYS A 80 -12.43 -9.90 -3.73
CA LYS A 80 -11.62 -10.50 -4.81
C LYS A 80 -11.07 -9.49 -5.81
N ASP A 81 -11.89 -8.52 -6.20
CA ASP A 81 -11.52 -7.52 -7.21
C ASP A 81 -10.35 -6.63 -6.76
N GLU A 82 -10.19 -6.45 -5.45
CA GLU A 82 -9.08 -5.70 -4.89
C GLU A 82 -7.85 -6.59 -4.67
N LEU A 83 -8.05 -7.79 -4.16
CA LEU A 83 -6.96 -8.70 -3.77
C LEU A 83 -6.27 -9.36 -4.95
N VAL A 84 -6.92 -9.47 -6.14
CA VAL A 84 -6.29 -10.06 -7.34
C VAL A 84 -5.54 -9.06 -8.20
N LYS A 85 -5.69 -7.75 -7.95
CA LYS A 85 -5.05 -6.70 -8.76
C LYS A 85 -3.53 -6.71 -8.67
N ALA A 86 -2.99 -7.12 -7.53
CA ALA A 86 -1.56 -7.16 -7.29
C ALA A 86 -1.17 -8.44 -6.54
N LYS A 87 0.11 -8.81 -6.66
CA LYS A 87 0.65 -9.96 -5.93
C LYS A 87 0.55 -9.79 -4.41
N GLU A 88 0.76 -8.57 -3.94
CA GLU A 88 0.63 -8.16 -2.54
C GLU A 88 -0.15 -6.85 -2.51
N THR A 89 -1.10 -6.75 -1.60
CA THR A 89 -1.95 -5.57 -1.44
C THR A 89 -1.89 -5.10 0.01
N TRP A 90 -1.76 -3.80 0.23
CA TRP A 90 -1.87 -3.21 1.56
C TRP A 90 -3.33 -3.03 1.94
N GLY A 91 -3.68 -3.39 3.17
CA GLY A 91 -5.04 -3.17 3.64
C GLY A 91 -5.22 -3.43 5.12
N VAL A 92 -6.36 -3.03 5.62
CA VAL A 92 -6.83 -3.39 6.95
C VAL A 92 -7.50 -4.75 6.83
N VAL A 93 -6.88 -5.77 7.44
CA VAL A 93 -7.41 -7.12 7.54
C VAL A 93 -8.06 -7.32 8.89
N GLU A 94 -9.26 -7.85 8.94
CA GLU A 94 -9.86 -8.36 10.17
C GLU A 94 -9.75 -9.87 10.17
N LEU A 95 -9.10 -10.41 11.20
CA LEU A 95 -8.80 -11.82 11.34
C LEU A 95 -9.61 -12.45 12.45
N GLY A 96 -10.00 -13.70 12.26
CA GLY A 96 -10.63 -14.53 13.28
C GLY A 96 -10.18 -15.96 13.17
N TYR A 97 -10.76 -16.85 13.95
CA TYR A 97 -10.41 -18.25 13.94
C TYR A 97 -11.59 -19.12 13.49
N ARG A 98 -11.30 -20.10 12.64
CA ARG A 98 -12.21 -21.18 12.30
C ARG A 98 -11.78 -22.42 13.06
N TYR A 99 -12.62 -22.90 13.95
CA TYR A 99 -12.34 -24.10 14.73
C TYR A 99 -12.27 -25.36 13.85
N PRO A 100 -11.46 -26.34 14.26
CA PRO A 100 -11.46 -27.64 13.59
C PRO A 100 -12.81 -28.34 13.76
N GLU A 101 -13.30 -28.95 12.67
CA GLU A 101 -14.56 -29.70 12.67
C GLU A 101 -14.37 -31.01 11.90
N GLY A 102 -14.51 -32.14 12.59
CA GLY A 102 -14.28 -33.47 12.02
C GLY A 102 -12.86 -33.62 11.45
N LYS A 103 -12.74 -33.75 10.13
CA LYS A 103 -11.44 -33.83 9.42
C LYS A 103 -10.88 -32.48 9.01
N ILE A 104 -11.64 -31.40 9.19
CA ILE A 104 -11.22 -30.05 8.80
C ILE A 104 -10.34 -29.45 9.89
N LYS A 105 -9.15 -29.03 9.51
CA LYS A 105 -8.21 -28.38 10.44
C LYS A 105 -8.64 -26.96 10.76
N GLY A 106 -8.36 -26.52 11.98
CA GLY A 106 -8.50 -25.11 12.36
C GLY A 106 -7.59 -24.22 11.52
N LYS A 107 -8.10 -23.07 11.12
CA LYS A 107 -7.37 -22.08 10.32
C LYS A 107 -7.70 -20.66 10.78
N ILE A 108 -6.75 -19.73 10.62
CA ILE A 108 -7.02 -18.31 10.74
C ILE A 108 -7.84 -17.91 9.51
N LYS A 109 -8.97 -17.27 9.71
CA LYS A 109 -9.86 -16.83 8.64
C LYS A 109 -9.81 -15.31 8.47
N LEU A 110 -9.90 -14.88 7.23
CA LEU A 110 -10.18 -13.49 6.90
C LEU A 110 -11.68 -13.24 7.15
N ILE A 111 -11.99 -12.22 7.94
CA ILE A 111 -13.37 -11.80 8.20
C ILE A 111 -13.74 -10.64 7.29
N SER A 112 -12.86 -9.68 7.13
CA SER A 112 -13.02 -8.56 6.22
C SER A 112 -11.68 -8.05 5.73
N PHE A 113 -11.69 -7.44 4.56
CA PHE A 113 -10.57 -6.72 3.98
C PHE A 113 -11.05 -5.35 3.53
N GLN A 114 -10.27 -4.33 3.87
CA GLN A 114 -10.44 -2.98 3.37
C GLN A 114 -9.12 -2.52 2.76
N ASN A 115 -9.14 -2.23 1.48
CA ASN A 115 -7.95 -1.76 0.79
C ASN A 115 -7.43 -0.48 1.45
N PHE A 116 -6.14 -0.45 1.74
CA PHE A 116 -5.49 0.76 2.22
C PHE A 116 -5.03 1.57 1.02
N CYS A 117 -5.90 2.48 0.61
CA CYS A 117 -5.58 3.50 -0.36
C CYS A 117 -5.47 4.84 0.39
N PRO A 118 -4.25 5.25 0.82
CA PRO A 118 -4.06 6.46 1.62
C PRO A 118 -4.39 7.74 0.83
N TYR A 119 -4.50 7.62 -0.48
CA TYR A 119 -4.82 8.74 -1.36
C TYR A 119 -5.94 8.35 -2.32
N GLU A 120 -7.09 8.92 -2.12
CA GLU A 120 -8.12 8.99 -3.15
C GLU A 120 -7.72 10.12 -4.11
N ILE A 121 -7.37 9.76 -5.36
CA ILE A 121 -6.97 10.76 -6.36
C ILE A 121 -8.25 11.36 -6.94
N ASP A 122 -8.66 12.52 -6.43
CA ASP A 122 -9.69 13.34 -7.03
C ASP A 122 -9.08 14.16 -8.17
N LEU A 123 -9.23 13.65 -9.39
CA LEU A 123 -8.70 14.32 -10.59
C LEU A 123 -9.38 15.67 -10.87
N ASP A 124 -10.62 15.84 -10.49
CA ASP A 124 -11.35 17.09 -10.73
C ASP A 124 -10.87 18.17 -9.76
N TYR A 125 -10.65 17.81 -8.50
CA TYR A 125 -9.96 18.68 -7.54
C TYR A 125 -8.58 19.11 -8.06
N TYR A 126 -7.75 18.19 -8.55
CA TYR A 126 -6.43 18.52 -9.10
C TYR A 126 -6.52 19.45 -10.32
N LYS A 127 -7.48 19.25 -11.20
CA LYS A 127 -7.71 20.13 -12.35
C LYS A 127 -8.14 21.53 -11.92
N ASP A 128 -8.95 21.65 -10.88
CA ASP A 128 -9.39 22.94 -10.36
C ASP A 128 -8.26 23.67 -9.67
N VAL A 129 -7.54 23.01 -8.77
CA VAL A 129 -6.34 23.57 -8.13
C VAL A 129 -5.30 24.01 -9.17
N ARG A 130 -5.09 23.22 -10.25
CA ARG A 130 -4.15 23.58 -11.33
C ARG A 130 -4.46 24.94 -11.95
N LYS A 131 -5.72 25.35 -12.03
CA LYS A 131 -6.14 26.62 -12.62
C LYS A 131 -5.74 27.84 -11.78
N GLU A 132 -5.52 27.65 -10.50
CA GLU A 132 -5.12 28.71 -9.56
C GLU A 132 -3.63 29.04 -9.66
N PHE A 133 -2.82 28.16 -10.28
CA PHE A 133 -1.38 28.35 -10.44
C PHE A 133 -1.01 28.80 -11.85
N SER A 134 -0.07 29.73 -11.95
CA SER A 134 0.64 29.99 -13.21
C SER A 134 1.42 28.74 -13.65
N ILE A 135 1.86 28.71 -14.91
CA ILE A 135 2.67 27.61 -15.42
C ILE A 135 4.01 27.46 -14.66
N HIS A 136 4.62 28.57 -14.27
CA HIS A 136 5.88 28.59 -13.54
C HIS A 136 5.72 28.02 -12.13
N GLU A 137 4.71 28.44 -11.40
CA GLU A 137 4.41 27.92 -10.08
C GLU A 137 4.05 26.42 -10.14
N TRP A 138 3.34 26.00 -11.17
CA TRP A 138 3.00 24.59 -11.34
C TRP A 138 4.21 23.71 -11.63
N ILE A 139 5.20 24.22 -12.37
CA ILE A 139 6.49 23.57 -12.56
C ILE A 139 7.18 23.34 -11.20
N ASP A 140 7.16 24.33 -10.33
CA ASP A 140 7.74 24.21 -9.00
C ASP A 140 6.97 23.21 -8.10
N VAL A 141 5.64 23.19 -8.19
CA VAL A 141 4.81 22.17 -7.52
C VAL A 141 5.17 20.76 -8.00
N LEU A 142 5.29 20.55 -9.32
CA LEU A 142 5.65 19.25 -9.87
C LEU A 142 7.06 18.79 -9.46
N LEU A 143 8.01 19.70 -9.42
CA LEU A 143 9.36 19.39 -8.92
C LEU A 143 9.32 19.01 -7.44
N GLY A 144 8.56 19.75 -6.63
CA GLY A 144 8.37 19.42 -5.22
C GLY A 144 7.69 18.07 -5.00
N ALA A 145 6.73 17.70 -5.85
CA ALA A 145 6.03 16.42 -5.77
C ALA A 145 6.94 15.21 -6.02
N ILE A 146 8.03 15.39 -6.76
CA ILE A 146 9.06 14.36 -6.98
C ILE A 146 10.30 14.58 -6.11
N ASP A 147 10.14 15.33 -5.04
CA ASP A 147 11.17 15.59 -4.01
C ASP A 147 12.42 16.31 -4.53
N TYR A 148 12.26 17.14 -5.57
CA TYR A 148 13.31 18.03 -6.05
C TYR A 148 13.10 19.47 -5.57
N ASN A 149 14.19 20.10 -5.13
CA ASN A 149 14.16 21.49 -4.72
C ASN A 149 14.13 22.44 -5.92
N ALA A 150 12.98 23.02 -6.21
CA ALA A 150 12.79 23.93 -7.35
C ALA A 150 13.70 25.17 -7.30
N SER A 151 14.06 25.66 -6.09
CA SER A 151 14.96 26.81 -5.92
C SER A 151 16.44 26.49 -6.16
N GLY A 152 16.80 25.22 -6.29
CA GLY A 152 18.15 24.77 -6.61
C GLY A 152 18.53 24.91 -8.10
N TYR A 153 17.58 25.26 -8.97
CA TYR A 153 17.83 25.42 -10.41
C TYR A 153 18.04 26.87 -10.76
N GLU A 154 19.04 27.15 -11.61
CA GLU A 154 19.45 28.50 -12.02
C GLU A 154 18.41 29.15 -12.94
N ASN A 155 17.68 28.34 -13.72
CA ASN A 155 16.75 28.83 -14.71
C ASN A 155 15.62 27.81 -14.98
N GLU A 156 14.57 28.27 -15.64
CA GLU A 156 13.40 27.46 -15.97
C GLU A 156 13.72 26.31 -16.94
N HIS A 157 14.69 26.52 -17.86
CA HIS A 157 15.06 25.47 -18.79
C HIS A 157 15.63 24.23 -18.07
N GLN A 158 16.40 24.43 -17.01
CA GLN A 158 16.88 23.32 -16.18
C GLN A 158 15.72 22.61 -15.45
N LYS A 159 14.74 23.35 -14.95
CA LYS A 159 13.53 22.78 -14.34
C LYS A 159 12.76 21.92 -15.34
N LEU A 160 12.52 22.45 -16.54
CA LEU A 160 11.82 21.72 -17.60
C LEU A 160 12.60 20.48 -18.04
N ALA A 161 13.92 20.56 -18.19
CA ALA A 161 14.76 19.41 -18.51
C ALA A 161 14.61 18.29 -17.46
N MET A 162 14.47 18.67 -16.18
CA MET A 162 14.26 17.69 -15.10
C MET A 162 12.88 17.05 -15.18
N LEU A 163 11.84 17.82 -15.49
CA LEU A 163 10.48 17.32 -15.67
C LEU A 163 10.30 16.41 -16.90
N THR A 164 11.22 16.46 -17.89
CA THR A 164 11.18 15.51 -19.02
C THR A 164 11.26 14.06 -18.58
N ARG A 165 11.84 13.78 -17.41
CA ARG A 165 11.87 12.45 -16.81
C ARG A 165 10.47 11.88 -16.50
N LEU A 166 9.45 12.74 -16.36
CA LEU A 166 8.07 12.34 -16.12
C LEU A 166 7.33 11.95 -17.41
N LEU A 167 7.85 12.34 -18.58
CA LEU A 167 7.16 12.09 -19.85
C LEU A 167 6.82 10.61 -20.13
N PRO A 168 7.69 9.63 -19.80
CA PRO A 168 7.36 8.22 -20.02
C PRO A 168 6.14 7.72 -19.22
N PHE A 169 5.76 8.42 -18.15
CA PHE A 169 4.56 8.05 -17.36
C PHE A 169 3.26 8.58 -17.97
N VAL A 170 3.33 9.62 -18.80
CA VAL A 170 2.15 10.28 -19.36
C VAL A 170 1.99 10.06 -20.86
N GLU A 171 3.10 9.83 -21.59
CA GLU A 171 3.10 9.63 -23.03
C GLU A 171 3.23 8.15 -23.39
N LYS A 172 2.24 7.62 -24.11
CA LYS A 172 2.26 6.23 -24.55
C LYS A 172 3.41 5.97 -25.53
N ARG A 173 4.17 4.88 -25.30
CA ARG A 173 5.27 4.41 -26.17
C ARG A 173 6.45 5.38 -26.25
N LEU A 174 6.58 6.32 -25.32
CA LEU A 174 7.77 7.16 -25.22
C LEU A 174 8.88 6.41 -24.49
N ASN A 175 10.02 6.29 -25.11
CA ASN A 175 11.24 5.77 -24.49
C ASN A 175 12.20 6.94 -24.28
N LEU A 176 12.70 7.11 -23.05
CA LEU A 176 13.66 8.15 -22.70
C LEU A 176 15.02 7.49 -22.40
N ILE A 177 16.07 7.98 -23.05
CA ILE A 177 17.45 7.62 -22.73
C ILE A 177 18.14 8.84 -22.14
N GLU A 178 18.53 8.75 -20.87
CA GLU A 178 19.23 9.82 -20.19
C GLU A 178 20.73 9.51 -20.08
N LEU A 179 21.54 10.35 -20.71
CA LEU A 179 22.99 10.29 -20.63
C LEU A 179 23.48 11.37 -19.65
N ALA A 180 23.92 10.96 -18.48
CA ALA A 180 24.39 11.85 -17.45
C ALA A 180 25.48 11.19 -16.60
N PRO A 181 26.38 11.97 -15.99
CA PRO A 181 27.40 11.45 -15.09
C PRO A 181 26.86 10.62 -13.93
N LYS A 182 27.71 9.84 -13.30
CA LYS A 182 27.36 9.11 -12.08
C LYS A 182 27.01 10.07 -10.95
N GLY A 183 25.96 9.77 -10.18
CA GLY A 183 25.57 10.59 -9.03
C GLY A 183 24.58 11.72 -9.33
N THR A 184 24.00 11.79 -10.54
CA THR A 184 23.04 12.82 -10.95
C THR A 184 21.57 12.46 -10.63
N GLY A 185 21.31 11.52 -9.73
CA GLY A 185 19.95 11.18 -9.28
C GLY A 185 19.09 10.41 -10.29
N LYS A 186 19.68 9.80 -11.35
CA LYS A 186 18.91 9.04 -12.35
C LYS A 186 18.06 7.93 -11.76
N SER A 187 18.61 7.18 -10.81
CA SER A 187 17.92 6.05 -10.17
C SER A 187 16.99 6.48 -9.04
N TYR A 188 17.06 7.72 -8.60
CA TYR A 188 16.25 8.24 -7.49
C TYR A 188 14.76 8.26 -7.83
N LEU A 189 14.41 8.75 -9.02
CA LEU A 189 13.02 8.86 -9.45
C LEU A 189 12.40 7.50 -9.84
N PHE A 190 13.21 6.58 -10.38
CA PHE A 190 12.71 5.33 -10.98
C PHE A 190 13.02 4.09 -10.14
N GLY A 191 13.82 4.18 -9.11
CA GLY A 191 14.33 3.04 -8.33
C GLY A 191 14.00 3.07 -6.85
N GLY A 192 13.13 3.98 -6.42
CA GLY A 192 12.65 4.09 -5.04
C GLY A 192 11.58 3.09 -4.68
#